data_1872ef656d42176e9ca6c2d5dad571ce
#
_entry.id   1872ef656d42176e9ca6c2d5dad571ce
#
_cell.length_a   1.000
_cell.length_b   1.000
_cell.length_c   1.000
_cell.angle_alpha   90.00
_cell.angle_beta   90.00
_cell.angle_gamma   90.00
#
_symmetry.space_group_name_H-M   'P 1'
#
loop_
_entity.id
_entity.type
_entity.pdbx_description
1 polymer ?
#
loop_
_entity_poly.entity_id
_entity_poly.type
_entity_poly.pdbx_seq_one_letter_code
_entity_poly.pdbx_strand_id
1 'polypeptide(L)'
;MSAVIEIYTRPGCGYCSAAKSLLTRKKAAFTEHDMATDSALRQQMWNRAGAGATFPQIFIGETHVGGCDELYALDREGKLDSLLAGEKANS
;
A
#
# COMPACT_ATOMS: atom_id res chain seq x y z
N MET A 1 13.12 3.58 -12.88
CA MET A 1 11.70 3.23 -13.16
C MET A 1 10.92 3.19 -11.87
N SER A 2 9.66 3.59 -11.91
CA SER A 2 8.81 3.58 -10.73
C SER A 2 8.29 2.17 -10.43
N ALA A 3 8.15 1.86 -9.17
CA ALA A 3 7.56 0.60 -8.75
C ALA A 3 6.05 0.61 -9.02
N VAL A 4 5.48 -0.58 -9.21
CA VAL A 4 4.03 -0.74 -9.26
C VAL A 4 3.51 -0.70 -7.83
N ILE A 5 2.57 0.20 -7.57
CA ILE A 5 2.04 0.40 -6.22
C ILE A 5 0.57 0.00 -6.21
N GLU A 6 0.20 -0.86 -5.26
CA GLU A 6 -1.18 -1.31 -5.09
C GLU A 6 -1.59 -1.09 -3.65
N ILE A 7 -2.80 -0.60 -3.45
CA ILE A 7 -3.36 -0.40 -2.12
C ILE A 7 -4.77 -1.01 -2.07
N TYR A 8 -4.99 -1.86 -1.08
CA TYR A 8 -6.30 -2.46 -0.84
C TYR A 8 -7.02 -1.64 0.21
N THR A 9 -8.21 -1.18 -0.12
CA THR A 9 -9.00 -0.27 0.74
C THR A 9 -10.41 -0.79 0.93
N ARG A 10 -11.13 -0.17 1.88
CA ARG A 10 -12.54 -0.41 2.08
C ARG A 10 -13.25 0.91 2.38
N PRO A 11 -14.59 0.99 2.15
CA PRO A 11 -15.33 2.20 2.46
C PRO A 11 -15.25 2.56 3.95
N GLY A 12 -15.19 3.85 4.23
CA GLY A 12 -15.21 4.35 5.60
C GLY A 12 -13.90 4.14 6.37
N CYS A 13 -12.81 3.88 5.68
CA CYS A 13 -11.53 3.63 6.32
C CYS A 13 -10.67 4.91 6.33
N GLY A 14 -10.51 5.52 7.50
CA GLY A 14 -9.70 6.73 7.64
C GLY A 14 -8.22 6.48 7.38
N TYR A 15 -7.71 5.33 7.80
CA TYR A 15 -6.32 4.98 7.54
C TYR A 15 -6.05 4.74 6.05
N CYS A 16 -7.04 4.24 5.32
CA CYS A 16 -6.92 4.12 3.87
C CYS A 16 -6.76 5.50 3.22
N SER A 17 -7.56 6.46 3.66
CA SER A 17 -7.46 7.83 3.17
C SER A 17 -6.11 8.45 3.48
N ALA A 18 -5.60 8.23 4.69
CA ALA A 18 -4.30 8.75 5.09
C ALA A 18 -3.18 8.15 4.25
N ALA A 19 -3.22 6.85 4.00
CA ALA A 19 -2.21 6.19 3.18
C ALA A 19 -2.23 6.71 1.74
N LYS A 20 -3.42 6.85 1.16
CA LYS A 20 -3.55 7.40 -0.19
C LYS A 20 -3.05 8.84 -0.26
N SER A 21 -3.31 9.61 0.79
CA SER A 21 -2.85 11.00 0.87
C SER A 21 -1.32 11.08 0.84
N LEU A 22 -0.65 10.21 1.60
CA LEU A 22 0.81 10.19 1.61
C LEU A 22 1.37 9.83 0.24
N LEU A 23 0.82 8.79 -0.40
CA LEU A 23 1.26 8.39 -1.74
C LEU A 23 1.05 9.51 -2.76
N THR A 24 -0.07 10.23 -2.65
CA THR A 24 -0.37 11.36 -3.52
C THR A 24 0.64 12.49 -3.31
N ARG A 25 0.98 12.80 -2.06
CA ARG A 25 1.98 13.83 -1.76
C ARG A 25 3.36 13.47 -2.31
N LYS A 26 3.66 12.17 -2.38
CA LYS A 26 4.91 11.69 -2.97
C LYS A 26 4.85 11.63 -4.49
N LYS A 27 3.74 12.03 -5.08
CA LYS A 27 3.51 11.99 -6.53
C LYS A 27 3.63 10.58 -7.10
N ALA A 28 3.30 9.59 -6.28
CA ALA A 28 3.35 8.19 -6.67
C ALA A 28 2.00 7.77 -7.23
N ALA A 29 2.01 7.25 -8.45
CA ALA A 29 0.80 6.69 -9.04
C ALA A 29 0.56 5.31 -8.44
N PHE A 30 -0.68 5.03 -8.01
CA PHE A 30 -1.02 3.76 -7.40
C PHE A 30 -2.34 3.24 -7.93
N THR A 31 -2.51 1.93 -7.85
CA THR A 31 -3.77 1.27 -8.18
C THR A 31 -4.51 0.98 -6.89
N GLU A 32 -5.73 1.47 -6.80
CA GLU A 32 -6.56 1.21 -5.63
C GLU A 32 -7.50 0.04 -5.90
N HIS A 33 -7.45 -0.96 -5.01
CA HIS A 33 -8.37 -2.10 -5.03
C HIS A 33 -9.38 -1.88 -3.90
N ASP A 34 -10.51 -1.27 -4.24
CA ASP A 34 -11.55 -0.92 -3.27
C ASP A 34 -12.50 -2.11 -3.11
N MET A 35 -12.65 -2.59 -1.88
CA MET A 35 -13.52 -3.74 -1.57
C MET A 35 -14.96 -3.52 -1.98
N ALA A 36 -15.39 -2.27 -2.11
CA ALA A 36 -16.76 -1.96 -2.52
C ALA A 36 -17.01 -2.31 -4.00
N THR A 37 -15.95 -2.45 -4.81
CA THR A 37 -16.11 -2.70 -6.25
C THR A 37 -16.12 -4.17 -6.61
N ASP A 38 -15.48 -5.03 -5.79
CA ASP A 38 -15.36 -6.45 -6.12
C ASP A 38 -15.05 -7.24 -4.84
N SER A 39 -15.96 -8.13 -4.45
CA SER A 39 -15.79 -8.92 -3.24
C SER A 39 -14.62 -9.92 -3.34
N ALA A 40 -14.21 -10.28 -4.55
CA ALA A 40 -13.06 -11.18 -4.74
C ALA A 40 -11.75 -10.56 -4.34
N LEU A 41 -11.68 -9.23 -4.24
CA LEU A 41 -10.47 -8.53 -3.83
C LEU A 41 -10.05 -8.88 -2.40
N ARG A 42 -11.01 -9.19 -1.53
CA ARG A 42 -10.68 -9.58 -0.15
C ARG A 42 -9.85 -10.86 -0.12
N GLN A 43 -10.26 -11.86 -0.88
CA GLN A 43 -9.51 -13.11 -0.96
C GLN A 43 -8.15 -12.89 -1.60
N GLN A 44 -8.09 -12.05 -2.63
CA GLN A 44 -6.83 -11.70 -3.28
C GLN A 44 -5.87 -11.06 -2.28
N MET A 45 -6.35 -10.10 -1.48
CA MET A 45 -5.55 -9.45 -0.46
C MET A 45 -5.08 -10.45 0.60
N TRP A 46 -5.98 -11.32 1.05
CA TRP A 46 -5.62 -12.31 2.07
C TRP A 46 -4.60 -13.32 1.55
N ASN A 47 -4.65 -13.67 0.26
CA ASN A 47 -3.66 -14.55 -0.34
C ASN A 47 -2.27 -13.91 -0.34
N ARG A 48 -2.20 -12.59 -0.46
CA ARG A 48 -0.94 -11.86 -0.51
C ARG A 48 -0.45 -11.41 0.86
N ALA A 49 -1.35 -10.99 1.74
CA ALA A 49 -1.01 -10.38 3.02
C ALA A 49 -1.28 -11.27 4.22
N GLY A 50 -2.03 -12.36 4.04
CA GLY A 50 -2.42 -13.26 5.12
C GLY A 50 -3.88 -13.11 5.48
N ALA A 51 -4.51 -14.23 5.85
CA ALA A 51 -5.92 -14.25 6.24
C ALA A 51 -6.13 -13.34 7.45
N GLY A 52 -7.19 -12.53 7.40
CA GLY A 52 -7.50 -11.60 8.48
C GLY A 52 -6.73 -10.31 8.43
N ALA A 53 -5.95 -10.06 7.37
CA ALA A 53 -5.22 -8.80 7.24
C ALA A 53 -6.18 -7.62 7.26
N THR A 54 -5.75 -6.55 7.93
CA THR A 54 -6.56 -5.34 8.09
C THR A 54 -6.36 -4.39 6.91
N PHE A 55 -7.14 -3.31 6.89
CA PHE A 55 -7.07 -2.29 5.85
C PHE A 55 -6.42 -1.02 6.39
N PRO A 56 -5.66 -0.30 5.57
CA PRO A 56 -5.28 -0.64 4.20
C PRO A 56 -4.16 -1.68 4.17
N GLN A 57 -3.96 -2.32 3.01
CA GLN A 57 -2.78 -3.15 2.77
C GLN A 57 -2.09 -2.62 1.53
N ILE A 58 -0.81 -2.37 1.63
CA ILE A 58 -0.05 -1.67 0.60
C ILE A 58 1.09 -2.55 0.12
N PHE A 59 1.22 -2.63 -1.20
CA PHE A 59 2.30 -3.38 -1.85
C PHE A 59 3.03 -2.44 -2.80
N ILE A 60 4.34 -2.42 -2.72
CA ILE A 60 5.18 -1.65 -3.62
C ILE A 60 6.08 -2.63 -4.35
N GLY A 61 5.78 -2.88 -5.63
CA GLY A 61 6.42 -3.96 -6.36
C GLY A 61 6.11 -5.29 -5.69
N GLU A 62 7.13 -6.04 -5.33
CA GLU A 62 6.97 -7.30 -4.63
C GLU A 62 7.04 -7.14 -3.11
N THR A 63 7.25 -5.92 -2.63
CA THR A 63 7.39 -5.66 -1.20
C THR A 63 6.02 -5.46 -0.57
N HIS A 64 5.69 -6.28 0.41
CA HIS A 64 4.50 -6.09 1.23
C HIS A 64 4.83 -5.07 2.32
N VAL A 65 4.37 -3.85 2.16
CA VAL A 65 4.61 -2.78 3.14
C VAL A 65 3.80 -3.00 4.39
N GLY A 66 2.54 -3.34 4.23
CA GLY A 66 1.61 -3.48 5.34
C GLY A 66 0.56 -2.39 5.31
N GLY A 67 0.25 -1.83 6.47
CA GLY A 67 -0.79 -0.82 6.62
C GLY A 67 -0.25 0.61 6.59
N CYS A 68 -1.12 1.52 7.01
CA CYS A 68 -0.81 2.95 7.03
C CYS A 68 0.37 3.26 7.96
N ASP A 69 0.40 2.65 9.14
CA ASP A 69 1.48 2.90 10.11
C ASP A 69 2.83 2.50 9.54
N GLU A 70 2.90 1.36 8.88
CA GLU A 70 4.13 0.88 8.26
C GLU A 70 4.57 1.79 7.12
N LEU A 71 3.62 2.30 6.34
CA LEU A 71 3.93 3.21 5.26
C LEU A 71 4.53 4.52 5.79
N TYR A 72 3.92 5.09 6.83
CA TYR A 72 4.44 6.30 7.44
C TYR A 72 5.79 6.08 8.12
N ALA A 73 5.99 4.89 8.69
CA ALA A 73 7.29 4.55 9.30
C ALA A 73 8.39 4.55 8.24
N LEU A 74 8.13 3.96 7.08
CA LEU A 74 9.10 3.98 5.98
C LEU A 74 9.44 5.40 5.56
N ASP A 75 8.43 6.27 5.52
CA ASP A 75 8.66 7.67 5.15
C ASP A 75 9.53 8.37 6.17
N ARG A 76 9.25 8.19 7.46
CA ARG A 76 10.06 8.79 8.53
C ARG A 76 11.50 8.30 8.51
N GLU A 77 11.72 7.06 8.10
CA GLU A 77 13.07 6.47 8.04
C GLU A 77 13.81 6.83 6.75
N GLY A 78 13.16 7.54 5.84
CA GLY A 78 13.76 7.91 4.57
C GLY A 78 13.86 6.77 3.57
N LYS A 79 13.11 5.68 3.78
CA LYS A 79 13.16 4.50 2.93
C LYS A 79 12.06 4.45 1.89
N LEU A 80 10.99 5.23 2.09
CA LEU A 80 9.84 5.17 1.20
C LEU A 80 10.17 5.61 -0.22
N ASP A 81 10.92 6.69 -0.36
CA ASP A 81 11.24 7.23 -1.68
C ASP A 81 12.03 6.22 -2.51
N SER A 82 12.94 5.47 -1.90
CA SER A 82 13.70 4.43 -2.60
C SER A 82 12.80 3.32 -3.10
N LEU A 83 11.83 2.89 -2.27
CA LEU A 83 10.87 1.86 -2.69
C LEU A 83 10.00 2.36 -3.83
N LEU A 84 9.53 3.62 -3.76
CA LEU A 84 8.69 4.20 -4.81
C LEU A 84 9.44 4.31 -6.12
N ALA A 85 10.75 4.50 -6.07
CA ALA A 85 11.59 4.56 -7.26
C ALA A 85 11.91 3.18 -7.84
N GLY A 86 11.47 2.12 -7.18
CA GLY A 86 11.69 0.75 -7.64
C GLY A 86 12.95 0.10 -7.08
N GLU A 87 13.61 0.73 -6.11
CA GLU A 87 14.78 0.17 -5.47
C GLU A 87 14.38 -0.81 -4.38
N LYS A 88 15.23 -1.81 -4.14
CA LYS A 88 14.99 -2.75 -3.05
C LYS A 88 15.32 -2.09 -1.73
N ALA A 89 14.48 -2.39 -0.71
CA ALA A 89 14.61 -1.74 0.60
C ALA A 89 15.95 -2.00 1.29
N ASN A 90 16.58 -3.11 0.98
CA ASN A 90 17.81 -3.54 1.66
C ASN A 90 19.04 -3.51 0.75
N SER A 91 18.94 -2.87 -0.38
CA SER A 91 20.06 -2.81 -1.31
C SER A 91 20.99 -1.64 -1.02
#